data_2c2ea65913a4ec09cf8f705555bdd7de
#
_entry.id   2c2ea65913a4ec09cf8f705555bdd7de
#
_cell.length_a   1.000
_cell.length_b   1.000
_cell.length_c   1.000
_cell.angle_alpha   90.00
_cell.angle_beta   90.00
_cell.angle_gamma   90.00
#
_symmetry.space_group_name_H-M   'P 1'
#
loop_
_entity.id
_entity.type
_entity.pdbx_description
1 polymer ?
#
loop_
_entity_poly.entity_id
_entity_poly.type
_entity_poly.pdbx_seq_one_letter_code
_entity_poly.pdbx_strand_id
1 'polypeptide(L)'
;MSRWGKKLLLTFCSSVLLLSLIGCTGTSNLETDIFSVESSPPAESSSSSEGSENLSEGTTPMQTGMISEQVLEGETGTIHHSYFIPENYDENQKYPLMMAMPGYDMMWFGEESSGANLNWSGFLCWAQLPEDMIVVSAQLTDWHETSARQAIELTEYFIDHFSVDNNHVYAAGYSAGGETMSQAVSMRPDLYAAYLHGASQWDGEFTPVAENSVAVYIFMAENDEYYGSERALNAYSSLRTAYENAGWTADEIDTVLQIQTPDNEWFAERGVTGNYHGGGNVVFDETDILEWIVAHDKGGK
;
A
#
# COMPACT_ATOMS: atom_id res chain seq x y z
N MET A 1 -10.58 -45.40 -42.91
CA MET A 1 -11.53 -44.60 -43.70
C MET A 1 -11.63 -43.26 -42.99
N SER A 2 -10.87 -42.31 -43.39
CA SER A 2 -11.14 -41.15 -44.28
C SER A 2 -11.90 -40.04 -43.55
N ARG A 3 -11.15 -38.97 -43.22
CA ARG A 3 -11.18 -37.64 -43.82
C ARG A 3 -12.16 -36.69 -43.12
N TRP A 4 -11.90 -35.44 -42.77
CA TRP A 4 -11.21 -34.33 -43.35
C TRP A 4 -11.08 -33.21 -42.30
N GLY A 5 -10.05 -32.52 -42.25
CA GLY A 5 -9.50 -31.29 -41.94
C GLY A 5 -10.24 -30.04 -42.48
N LYS A 6 -10.32 -29.01 -41.67
CA LYS A 6 -10.45 -27.63 -42.15
C LYS A 6 -9.58 -26.75 -41.27
N LYS A 7 -8.48 -26.26 -41.82
CA LYS A 7 -7.72 -25.11 -41.36
C LYS A 7 -8.55 -23.85 -41.65
N LEU A 8 -8.77 -23.03 -40.65
CA LEU A 8 -9.27 -21.66 -40.87
C LEU A 8 -8.12 -20.68 -40.65
N LEU A 9 -7.72 -20.06 -41.75
CA LEU A 9 -6.76 -18.96 -41.78
C LEU A 9 -7.53 -17.68 -41.47
N LEU A 10 -7.18 -16.97 -40.41
CA LEU A 10 -7.68 -15.63 -40.14
C LEU A 10 -6.58 -14.62 -40.38
N THR A 11 -6.86 -13.79 -41.39
CA THR A 11 -6.05 -12.74 -41.94
C THR A 11 -6.03 -11.53 -41.00
N PHE A 12 -4.84 -11.06 -40.68
CA PHE A 12 -4.62 -9.77 -40.02
C PHE A 12 -4.95 -8.62 -40.98
N CYS A 13 -5.82 -7.73 -40.55
CA CYS A 13 -6.06 -6.45 -41.21
C CYS A 13 -5.45 -5.34 -40.35
N SER A 14 -4.28 -4.85 -40.78
CA SER A 14 -3.66 -3.65 -40.22
C SER A 14 -4.33 -2.42 -40.78
N SER A 15 -4.94 -1.61 -39.95
CA SER A 15 -5.42 -0.27 -40.30
C SER A 15 -4.46 0.77 -39.73
N VAL A 16 -3.67 1.35 -40.62
CA VAL A 16 -2.83 2.51 -40.34
C VAL A 16 -3.71 3.75 -40.45
N LEU A 17 -3.85 4.53 -39.39
CA LEU A 17 -4.48 5.85 -39.40
C LEU A 17 -3.37 6.92 -39.45
N LEU A 18 -3.22 7.58 -40.60
CA LEU A 18 -2.46 8.81 -40.73
C LEU A 18 -3.30 9.98 -40.17
N LEU A 19 -2.76 10.71 -39.20
CA LEU A 19 -3.27 12.05 -38.85
C LEU A 19 -2.33 13.11 -39.43
N SER A 20 -2.91 13.95 -40.26
CA SER A 20 -2.30 15.10 -40.93
C SER A 20 -2.16 16.29 -39.97
N LEU A 21 -0.97 16.86 -39.94
CA LEU A 21 -0.63 18.14 -39.34
C LEU A 21 -1.26 19.31 -40.15
N ILE A 22 -1.95 20.20 -39.47
CA ILE A 22 -2.26 21.55 -39.96
C ILE A 22 -1.61 22.54 -39.02
N GLY A 23 -0.60 23.25 -39.50
CA GLY A 23 0.02 24.34 -38.80
C GLY A 23 -0.81 25.62 -38.92
N CYS A 24 -0.80 26.44 -37.89
CA CYS A 24 -1.11 27.87 -38.00
C CYS A 24 -0.06 28.64 -37.20
N THR A 25 0.70 29.42 -37.98
CA THR A 25 1.61 30.45 -37.51
C THR A 25 0.83 31.69 -37.07
N GLY A 26 1.14 32.24 -35.92
CA GLY A 26 0.67 33.53 -35.49
C GLY A 26 1.70 34.19 -34.59
N THR A 27 2.52 35.03 -35.19
CA THR A 27 3.45 35.95 -34.52
C THR A 27 2.71 37.16 -33.98
N SER A 28 2.93 37.54 -32.72
CA SER A 28 2.78 38.91 -32.26
C SER A 28 3.79 39.23 -31.15
N ASN A 29 4.68 40.16 -31.49
CA ASN A 29 5.58 40.83 -30.59
C ASN A 29 4.78 41.80 -29.69
N LEU A 30 5.18 41.92 -28.43
CA LEU A 30 5.07 43.15 -27.64
C LEU A 30 6.08 43.05 -26.47
N GLU A 31 7.06 43.82 -26.61
CA GLU A 31 7.76 44.87 -25.86
C GLU A 31 7.91 44.70 -24.35
N THR A 32 9.17 44.76 -24.00
CA THR A 32 9.86 44.98 -22.73
C THR A 32 9.41 46.27 -22.03
N ASP A 33 9.20 46.17 -20.71
CA ASP A 33 9.40 47.31 -19.81
C ASP A 33 10.24 46.90 -18.61
N ILE A 34 11.42 47.52 -18.55
CA ILE A 34 12.40 47.46 -17.50
C ILE A 34 12.05 48.50 -16.47
N PHE A 35 11.85 48.16 -15.22
CA PHE A 35 11.91 49.10 -14.10
C PHE A 35 13.00 48.68 -13.12
N SER A 36 14.08 49.45 -13.19
CA SER A 36 15.14 49.54 -12.20
C SER A 36 14.69 50.41 -11.01
N VAL A 37 14.83 49.94 -9.80
CA VAL A 37 14.85 50.81 -8.61
C VAL A 37 16.05 50.45 -7.73
N GLU A 38 16.76 51.54 -7.41
CA GLU A 38 18.04 51.70 -6.76
C GLU A 38 18.12 51.16 -5.34
N SER A 39 19.32 50.77 -5.02
CA SER A 39 19.87 50.49 -3.69
C SER A 39 20.17 51.78 -2.90
N SER A 40 19.93 51.80 -1.59
CA SER A 40 20.69 52.58 -0.63
C SER A 40 20.78 51.91 0.74
N PRO A 41 21.97 51.89 1.36
CA PRO A 41 22.25 51.23 2.65
C PRO A 41 22.39 52.24 3.79
N PRO A 42 23.01 51.96 4.96
CA PRO A 42 22.36 51.51 6.19
C PRO A 42 22.47 52.59 7.30
N ALA A 43 21.76 52.40 8.39
CA ALA A 43 22.03 53.13 9.61
C ALA A 43 22.16 52.14 10.79
N GLU A 44 23.35 52.13 11.35
CA GLU A 44 23.66 51.54 12.65
C GLU A 44 23.03 52.34 13.78
N SER A 45 22.50 51.64 14.79
CA SER A 45 22.60 52.13 16.16
C SER A 45 22.49 50.99 17.15
N SER A 46 23.51 50.87 17.95
CA SER A 46 23.73 50.02 19.08
C SER A 46 22.76 50.26 20.24
N SER A 47 22.31 49.23 20.93
CA SER A 47 22.42 49.16 22.40
C SER A 47 22.09 47.78 22.92
N SER A 48 22.94 47.34 23.80
CA SER A 48 22.95 46.11 24.60
C SER A 48 21.79 46.02 25.58
N SER A 49 21.21 44.84 25.74
CA SER A 49 20.79 44.32 27.04
C SER A 49 20.80 42.80 27.02
N GLU A 50 21.66 42.24 27.85
CA GLU A 50 21.72 40.82 28.18
C GLU A 50 20.40 40.44 28.88
N GLY A 51 19.66 39.54 28.28
CA GLY A 51 18.57 38.80 28.88
C GLY A 51 18.81 37.35 28.54
N SER A 52 19.34 36.56 29.50
CA SER A 52 19.41 35.12 29.43
C SER A 52 17.97 34.58 29.43
N GLU A 53 17.39 34.40 28.25
CA GLU A 53 16.19 33.60 28.09
C GLU A 53 16.62 32.16 27.91
N ASN A 54 16.25 31.36 28.91
CA ASN A 54 16.22 29.92 28.84
C ASN A 54 15.33 29.52 27.63
N LEU A 55 15.97 29.20 26.50
CA LEU A 55 15.29 28.52 25.40
C LEU A 55 14.97 27.10 25.91
N SER A 56 13.75 26.92 26.42
CA SER A 56 13.16 25.60 26.43
C SER A 56 13.14 25.14 24.98
N GLU A 57 13.83 24.06 24.68
CA GLU A 57 13.67 23.35 23.41
C GLU A 57 12.18 23.00 23.27
N GLY A 58 11.45 23.86 22.58
CA GLY A 58 10.08 23.59 22.19
C GLY A 58 10.13 22.51 21.14
N THR A 59 9.84 21.27 21.53
CA THR A 59 9.50 20.21 20.61
C THR A 59 8.38 20.73 19.72
N THR A 60 8.66 20.83 18.41
CA THR A 60 7.60 21.13 17.45
C THR A 60 6.55 20.02 17.60
N PRO A 61 5.27 20.34 17.84
CA PRO A 61 4.24 19.32 17.96
C PRO A 61 4.28 18.44 16.73
N MET A 62 4.19 17.11 16.94
CA MET A 62 4.10 16.17 15.82
C MET A 62 2.85 16.48 15.01
N GLN A 63 2.98 16.48 13.68
CA GLN A 63 1.85 16.67 12.79
C GLN A 63 0.94 15.43 12.86
N THR A 64 -0.36 15.64 13.04
CA THR A 64 -1.40 14.60 13.07
C THR A 64 -2.32 14.72 11.86
N GLY A 65 -3.19 13.72 11.68
CA GLY A 65 -4.05 13.62 10.52
C GLY A 65 -3.33 13.03 9.30
N MET A 66 -3.81 13.38 8.11
CA MET A 66 -3.25 12.92 6.84
C MET A 66 -1.99 13.70 6.48
N ILE A 67 -0.89 12.99 6.33
CA ILE A 67 0.40 13.51 5.89
C ILE A 67 0.72 12.92 4.53
N SER A 68 0.79 13.77 3.51
CA SER A 68 0.95 13.36 2.11
C SER A 68 2.36 13.61 1.60
N GLU A 69 2.70 12.94 0.50
CA GLU A 69 3.86 13.24 -0.35
C GLU A 69 5.19 13.23 0.41
N GLN A 70 5.36 12.26 1.31
CA GLN A 70 6.60 12.08 2.04
C GLN A 70 7.57 11.20 1.27
N VAL A 71 8.85 11.39 1.54
CA VAL A 71 9.94 10.66 0.90
C VAL A 71 10.87 10.12 1.99
N LEU A 72 11.14 8.83 1.94
CA LEU A 72 12.19 8.18 2.71
C LEU A 72 13.31 7.77 1.75
N GLU A 73 14.52 8.24 2.02
CA GLU A 73 15.73 7.76 1.33
C GLU A 73 16.23 6.50 2.04
N GLY A 74 15.86 5.35 1.51
CA GLY A 74 16.21 4.04 2.05
C GLY A 74 17.45 3.43 1.39
N GLU A 75 17.88 2.27 1.87
CA GLU A 75 19.00 1.51 1.28
C GLU A 75 18.67 1.02 -0.14
N THR A 76 17.39 0.76 -0.41
CA THR A 76 16.89 0.27 -1.71
C THR A 76 16.45 1.40 -2.64
N GLY A 77 16.66 2.65 -2.25
CA GLY A 77 16.33 3.85 -3.02
C GLY A 77 15.23 4.69 -2.38
N THR A 78 14.74 5.65 -3.14
CA THR A 78 13.71 6.60 -2.72
C THR A 78 12.35 5.92 -2.59
N ILE A 79 11.69 6.08 -1.43
CA ILE A 79 10.38 5.53 -1.13
C ILE A 79 9.38 6.67 -0.94
N HIS A 80 8.51 6.86 -1.93
CA HIS A 80 7.39 7.80 -1.84
C HIS A 80 6.26 7.20 -1.02
N HIS A 81 5.73 7.94 -0.06
CA HIS A 81 4.67 7.42 0.81
C HIS A 81 3.79 8.52 1.37
N SER A 82 2.65 8.14 1.86
CA SER A 82 1.74 8.97 2.65
C SER A 82 1.31 8.20 3.88
N TYR A 83 0.95 8.90 4.94
CA TYR A 83 0.54 8.23 6.16
C TYR A 83 -0.51 9.03 6.94
N PHE A 84 -1.17 8.36 7.86
CA PHE A 84 -2.12 8.93 8.79
C PHE A 84 -1.62 8.73 10.22
N ILE A 85 -1.64 9.80 11.01
CA ILE A 85 -1.41 9.77 12.45
C ILE A 85 -2.70 10.18 13.15
N PRO A 86 -3.19 9.40 14.13
CA PRO A 86 -4.39 9.75 14.89
C PRO A 86 -4.34 11.18 15.44
N GLU A 87 -5.47 11.89 15.41
CA GLU A 87 -5.52 13.28 15.87
C GLU A 87 -5.17 13.43 17.35
N ASN A 88 -5.43 12.38 18.15
CA ASN A 88 -5.14 12.32 19.60
C ASN A 88 -3.79 11.63 19.87
N TYR A 89 -2.88 11.60 18.92
CA TYR A 89 -1.59 10.93 19.09
C TYR A 89 -0.82 11.48 20.30
N ASP A 90 -0.37 10.55 21.16
CA ASP A 90 0.46 10.82 22.34
C ASP A 90 1.70 9.90 22.27
N GLU A 91 2.88 10.47 22.24
CA GLU A 91 4.15 9.73 22.20
C GLU A 91 4.34 8.76 23.39
N ASN A 92 3.59 8.94 24.46
CA ASN A 92 3.61 8.06 25.64
C ASN A 92 2.64 6.87 25.53
N GLN A 93 1.81 6.82 24.48
CA GLN A 93 0.93 5.69 24.18
C GLN A 93 1.50 4.88 23.01
N LYS A 94 1.07 3.63 22.89
CA LYS A 94 1.46 2.76 21.80
C LYS A 94 0.28 2.56 20.86
N TYR A 95 0.55 2.63 19.54
CA TYR A 95 -0.46 2.55 18.49
C TYR A 95 -0.18 1.38 17.56
N PRO A 96 -1.21 0.65 17.13
CA PRO A 96 -1.08 -0.27 16.01
C PRO A 96 -0.54 0.44 14.76
N LEU A 97 0.14 -0.31 13.90
CA LEU A 97 0.65 0.16 12.61
C LEU A 97 0.06 -0.70 11.49
N MET A 98 -0.52 -0.07 10.48
CA MET A 98 -0.97 -0.72 9.25
C MET A 98 -0.12 -0.28 8.05
N MET A 99 0.50 -1.23 7.38
CA MET A 99 1.20 -1.03 6.10
C MET A 99 0.28 -1.44 4.96
N ALA A 100 -0.33 -0.45 4.28
CA ALA A 100 -1.32 -0.65 3.22
C ALA A 100 -0.72 -0.39 1.84
N MET A 101 -0.50 -1.45 1.04
CA MET A 101 0.15 -1.37 -0.28
C MET A 101 -0.87 -1.47 -1.40
N PRO A 102 -1.05 -0.41 -2.20
CA PRO A 102 -2.04 -0.36 -3.27
C PRO A 102 -1.62 -1.15 -4.51
N GLY A 103 -2.56 -1.31 -5.44
CA GLY A 103 -2.32 -1.90 -6.74
C GLY A 103 -1.50 -1.01 -7.69
N TYR A 104 -1.24 -1.56 -8.88
CA TYR A 104 -0.38 -0.96 -9.91
C TYR A 104 -0.71 0.50 -10.23
N ASP A 105 -1.98 0.85 -10.41
CA ASP A 105 -2.40 2.20 -10.81
C ASP A 105 -2.03 3.31 -9.80
N MET A 106 -1.67 2.94 -8.57
CA MET A 106 -1.32 3.86 -7.49
C MET A 106 0.16 3.79 -7.11
N MET A 107 0.99 3.11 -7.90
CA MET A 107 2.45 3.06 -7.71
C MET A 107 3.12 4.37 -8.17
N TRP A 108 4.41 4.48 -7.94
CA TRP A 108 5.18 5.65 -8.34
C TRP A 108 5.63 5.56 -9.80
N PHE A 109 5.08 6.41 -10.66
CA PHE A 109 5.46 6.57 -12.07
C PHE A 109 6.06 7.95 -12.38
N GLY A 110 6.50 8.66 -11.36
CA GLY A 110 6.99 10.04 -11.43
C GLY A 110 6.05 11.02 -10.73
N GLU A 111 6.40 12.29 -10.73
CA GLU A 111 5.69 13.34 -9.96
C GLU A 111 4.20 13.46 -10.29
N GLU A 112 3.79 13.11 -11.51
CA GLU A 112 2.38 13.14 -11.90
C GLU A 112 1.51 12.10 -11.17
N SER A 113 2.14 11.05 -10.61
CA SER A 113 1.45 10.02 -9.80
C SER A 113 1.48 10.31 -8.29
N SER A 114 2.09 11.41 -7.86
CA SER A 114 2.21 11.78 -6.45
C SER A 114 0.84 11.83 -5.77
N GLY A 115 0.72 11.16 -4.63
CA GLY A 115 -0.50 11.13 -3.83
C GLY A 115 -1.63 10.26 -4.41
N ALA A 116 -1.40 9.46 -5.44
CA ALA A 116 -2.43 8.60 -6.03
C ALA A 116 -3.05 7.62 -5.02
N ASN A 117 -2.32 7.25 -3.96
CA ASN A 117 -2.76 6.35 -2.90
C ASN A 117 -3.63 7.01 -1.81
N LEU A 118 -3.75 8.34 -1.77
CA LEU A 118 -4.40 9.07 -0.66
C LEU A 118 -5.91 8.82 -0.55
N ASN A 119 -6.58 8.58 -1.68
CA ASN A 119 -8.03 8.37 -1.71
C ASN A 119 -8.41 6.89 -1.90
N TRP A 120 -7.45 6.00 -1.76
CA TRP A 120 -7.69 4.58 -1.89
C TRP A 120 -8.43 4.03 -0.66
N SER A 121 -9.50 3.24 -0.89
CA SER A 121 -10.29 2.64 0.19
C SER A 121 -9.44 1.77 1.12
N GLY A 122 -8.45 1.03 0.58
CA GLY A 122 -7.55 0.18 1.35
C GLY A 122 -6.52 0.94 2.21
N PHE A 123 -6.45 2.28 2.09
CA PHE A 123 -5.76 3.15 3.03
C PHE A 123 -6.75 3.78 4.03
N LEU A 124 -7.85 4.30 3.50
CA LEU A 124 -8.81 5.07 4.31
C LEU A 124 -9.56 4.21 5.32
N CYS A 125 -9.87 2.95 4.98
CA CYS A 125 -10.63 2.07 5.87
C CYS A 125 -9.94 1.89 7.23
N TRP A 126 -8.63 1.75 7.26
CA TRP A 126 -7.85 1.57 8.49
C TRP A 126 -7.80 2.86 9.32
N ALA A 127 -7.65 4.03 8.67
CA ALA A 127 -7.66 5.32 9.34
C ALA A 127 -9.03 5.70 9.93
N GLN A 128 -10.09 4.99 9.56
CA GLN A 128 -11.46 5.22 10.02
C GLN A 128 -11.94 4.17 11.03
N LEU A 129 -11.11 3.19 11.37
CA LEU A 129 -11.46 2.24 12.44
C LEU A 129 -11.65 2.95 13.78
N PRO A 130 -12.49 2.41 14.68
CA PRO A 130 -12.70 2.98 16.00
C PRO A 130 -11.43 3.04 16.87
N GLU A 131 -10.46 2.18 16.59
CA GLU A 131 -9.17 2.13 17.26
C GLU A 131 -8.19 3.08 16.57
N ASP A 132 -7.58 3.98 17.35
CA ASP A 132 -6.55 4.88 16.85
C ASP A 132 -5.34 4.08 16.33
N MET A 133 -5.02 4.22 15.04
CA MET A 133 -4.00 3.45 14.33
C MET A 133 -3.14 4.35 13.46
N ILE A 134 -1.85 4.10 13.39
CA ILE A 134 -0.97 4.68 12.37
C ILE A 134 -1.15 3.90 11.09
N VAL A 135 -1.44 4.58 9.98
CA VAL A 135 -1.63 3.93 8.67
C VAL A 135 -0.64 4.50 7.67
N VAL A 136 0.06 3.63 6.96
CA VAL A 136 1.10 4.00 5.99
C VAL A 136 0.79 3.36 4.65
N SER A 137 0.89 4.13 3.58
CA SER A 137 0.74 3.63 2.22
C SER A 137 1.86 4.15 1.33
N ALA A 138 2.68 3.24 0.80
CA ALA A 138 3.75 3.58 -0.12
C ALA A 138 3.28 3.59 -1.58
N GLN A 139 3.93 4.44 -2.37
CA GLN A 139 3.90 4.39 -3.82
C GLN A 139 5.22 3.76 -4.30
N LEU A 140 5.24 2.46 -4.44
CA LEU A 140 6.42 1.69 -4.81
C LEU A 140 6.71 1.78 -6.31
N THR A 141 7.92 1.41 -6.73
CA THR A 141 8.36 1.55 -8.13
C THR A 141 8.17 0.29 -8.96
N ASP A 142 8.01 -0.86 -8.32
CA ASP A 142 7.66 -2.16 -8.91
C ASP A 142 6.86 -3.00 -7.89
N TRP A 143 6.67 -4.27 -8.13
CA TRP A 143 5.96 -5.21 -7.25
C TRP A 143 6.79 -6.47 -6.92
N HIS A 144 8.12 -6.36 -7.07
CA HIS A 144 9.07 -7.44 -6.87
C HIS A 144 9.89 -7.26 -5.58
N GLU A 145 11.00 -7.99 -5.48
CA GLU A 145 11.84 -8.02 -4.29
C GLU A 145 12.34 -6.63 -3.85
N THR A 146 12.66 -5.74 -4.79
CA THR A 146 13.11 -4.38 -4.45
C THR A 146 12.03 -3.64 -3.67
N SER A 147 10.80 -3.65 -4.17
CA SER A 147 9.67 -3.01 -3.49
C SER A 147 9.26 -3.71 -2.21
N ALA A 148 9.42 -5.04 -2.12
CA ALA A 148 9.25 -5.75 -0.86
C ALA A 148 10.25 -5.27 0.21
N ARG A 149 11.51 -5.05 -0.16
CA ARG A 149 12.53 -4.47 0.74
C ARG A 149 12.19 -3.04 1.12
N GLN A 150 11.70 -2.22 0.18
CA GLN A 150 11.21 -0.86 0.46
C GLN A 150 10.06 -0.86 1.47
N ALA A 151 9.11 -1.77 1.32
CA ALA A 151 8.00 -1.92 2.28
C ALA A 151 8.51 -2.32 3.68
N ILE A 152 9.53 -3.19 3.76
CA ILE A 152 10.20 -3.56 5.02
C ILE A 152 10.90 -2.35 5.64
N GLU A 153 11.74 -1.64 4.87
CA GLU A 153 12.45 -0.44 5.33
C GLU A 153 11.48 0.62 5.86
N LEU A 154 10.39 0.84 5.15
CA LEU A 154 9.36 1.79 5.58
C LEU A 154 8.65 1.33 6.86
N THR A 155 8.38 0.03 7.01
CA THR A 155 7.81 -0.53 8.24
C THR A 155 8.75 -0.31 9.43
N GLU A 156 10.03 -0.64 9.27
CA GLU A 156 11.05 -0.45 10.30
C GLU A 156 11.21 1.03 10.66
N TYR A 157 11.20 1.92 9.66
CA TYR A 157 11.26 3.37 9.89
C TYR A 157 10.11 3.84 10.80
N PHE A 158 8.88 3.40 10.55
CA PHE A 158 7.75 3.78 11.40
C PHE A 158 7.83 3.19 12.81
N ILE A 159 8.30 1.96 12.95
CA ILE A 159 8.54 1.32 14.25
C ILE A 159 9.57 2.10 15.08
N ASP A 160 10.63 2.59 14.44
CA ASP A 160 11.74 3.26 15.12
C ASP A 160 11.46 4.74 15.44
N HIS A 161 10.59 5.41 14.66
CA HIS A 161 10.39 6.86 14.75
C HIS A 161 9.03 7.26 15.35
N PHE A 162 8.08 6.33 15.49
CA PHE A 162 6.77 6.59 16.07
C PHE A 162 6.49 5.65 17.25
N SER A 163 5.49 6.01 18.05
CA SER A 163 5.10 5.18 19.19
C SER A 163 4.25 3.95 18.76
N VAL A 164 4.86 3.07 17.96
CA VAL A 164 4.23 1.85 17.46
C VAL A 164 4.19 0.77 18.55
N ASP A 165 3.06 0.06 18.64
CA ASP A 165 2.97 -1.21 19.34
C ASP A 165 3.52 -2.33 18.45
N ASN A 166 4.71 -2.80 18.77
CA ASN A 166 5.39 -3.82 17.98
C ASN A 166 4.66 -5.17 17.94
N ASN A 167 3.66 -5.40 18.80
CA ASN A 167 2.84 -6.60 18.72
C ASN A 167 1.67 -6.47 17.75
N HIS A 168 1.33 -5.23 17.37
CA HIS A 168 0.19 -4.91 16.52
C HIS A 168 0.63 -4.18 15.25
N VAL A 169 1.52 -4.81 14.47
CA VAL A 169 1.95 -4.33 13.16
C VAL A 169 1.29 -5.21 12.11
N TYR A 170 0.52 -4.59 11.23
CA TYR A 170 -0.30 -5.26 10.23
C TYR A 170 0.11 -4.90 8.82
N ALA A 171 -0.22 -5.76 7.89
CA ALA A 171 -0.03 -5.53 6.47
C ALA A 171 -1.34 -5.74 5.70
N ALA A 172 -1.56 -4.94 4.66
CA ALA A 172 -2.58 -5.15 3.66
C ALA A 172 -1.97 -4.89 2.28
N GLY A 173 -2.21 -5.79 1.33
CA GLY A 173 -1.72 -5.62 -0.04
C GLY A 173 -2.79 -6.00 -1.04
N TYR A 174 -2.96 -5.19 -2.08
CA TYR A 174 -3.95 -5.39 -3.12
C TYR A 174 -3.30 -5.45 -4.50
N SER A 175 -3.62 -6.47 -5.31
CA SER A 175 -3.07 -6.62 -6.65
C SER A 175 -1.54 -6.59 -6.63
N ALA A 176 -0.86 -5.72 -7.36
CA ALA A 176 0.59 -5.55 -7.33
C ALA A 176 1.14 -5.32 -5.89
N GLY A 177 0.41 -4.57 -5.06
CA GLY A 177 0.75 -4.42 -3.64
C GLY A 177 0.66 -5.72 -2.84
N GLY A 178 -0.22 -6.64 -3.25
CA GLY A 178 -0.31 -7.99 -2.67
C GLY A 178 0.88 -8.86 -3.05
N GLU A 179 1.36 -8.80 -4.30
CA GLU A 179 2.61 -9.47 -4.70
C GLU A 179 3.79 -8.97 -3.87
N THR A 180 3.93 -7.64 -3.73
CA THR A 180 4.95 -7.01 -2.90
C THR A 180 4.87 -7.44 -1.43
N MET A 181 3.69 -7.33 -0.82
CA MET A 181 3.54 -7.60 0.61
C MET A 181 3.66 -9.08 0.95
N SER A 182 3.28 -10.01 0.06
CA SER A 182 3.51 -11.43 0.28
C SER A 182 5.00 -11.76 0.37
N GLN A 183 5.84 -11.07 -0.41
CA GLN A 183 7.30 -11.19 -0.32
C GLN A 183 7.82 -10.52 0.97
N ALA A 184 7.39 -9.29 1.28
CA ALA A 184 7.82 -8.56 2.47
C ALA A 184 7.51 -9.31 3.77
N VAL A 185 6.28 -9.82 3.91
CA VAL A 185 5.85 -10.63 5.06
C VAL A 185 6.63 -11.93 5.16
N SER A 186 6.97 -12.55 4.03
CA SER A 186 7.79 -13.76 4.01
C SER A 186 9.27 -13.51 4.36
N MET A 187 9.83 -12.37 3.97
CA MET A 187 11.21 -11.98 4.26
C MET A 187 11.41 -11.55 5.72
N ARG A 188 10.43 -10.83 6.28
CA ARG A 188 10.48 -10.32 7.65
C ARG A 188 9.15 -10.61 8.38
N PRO A 189 8.81 -11.90 8.54
CA PRO A 189 7.59 -12.32 9.23
C PRO A 189 7.55 -11.86 10.69
N ASP A 190 8.71 -11.64 11.30
CA ASP A 190 8.87 -11.14 12.66
C ASP A 190 8.32 -9.72 12.86
N LEU A 191 8.11 -8.95 11.78
CA LEU A 191 7.52 -7.61 11.86
C LEU A 191 6.00 -7.64 12.02
N TYR A 192 5.30 -8.60 11.44
CA TYR A 192 3.85 -8.55 11.21
C TYR A 192 3.06 -9.52 12.10
N ALA A 193 1.94 -9.06 12.65
CA ALA A 193 0.96 -9.88 13.37
C ALA A 193 -0.04 -10.54 12.40
N ALA A 194 -0.55 -9.77 11.43
CA ALA A 194 -1.51 -10.26 10.44
C ALA A 194 -1.31 -9.60 9.08
N TYR A 195 -1.79 -10.29 8.03
CA TYR A 195 -1.72 -9.84 6.65
C TYR A 195 -3.02 -10.10 5.89
N LEU A 196 -3.61 -9.04 5.30
CA LEU A 196 -4.69 -9.10 4.33
C LEU A 196 -4.13 -9.17 2.90
N HIS A 197 -4.25 -10.32 2.27
CA HIS A 197 -3.83 -10.58 0.89
C HIS A 197 -5.02 -10.47 -0.06
N GLY A 198 -5.16 -9.33 -0.73
CA GLY A 198 -6.33 -8.98 -1.54
C GLY A 198 -6.08 -9.05 -3.05
N ALA A 199 -6.90 -9.79 -3.78
CA ALA A 199 -6.95 -9.85 -5.25
C ALA A 199 -5.57 -9.95 -5.91
N SER A 200 -4.71 -10.85 -5.42
CA SER A 200 -3.30 -10.95 -5.81
C SER A 200 -2.82 -12.40 -5.90
N GLN A 201 -1.70 -12.60 -6.56
CA GLN A 201 -0.92 -13.83 -6.43
C GLN A 201 0.06 -13.73 -5.27
N TRP A 202 0.40 -14.87 -4.68
CA TRP A 202 1.40 -14.96 -3.62
C TRP A 202 2.77 -15.23 -4.22
N ASP A 203 3.72 -14.32 -3.99
CA ASP A 203 5.09 -14.41 -4.51
C ASP A 203 6.15 -14.66 -3.43
N GLY A 204 5.76 -14.68 -2.16
CA GLY A 204 6.64 -14.97 -1.03
C GLY A 204 6.76 -16.45 -0.70
N GLU A 205 7.65 -16.77 0.24
CA GLU A 205 7.79 -18.11 0.82
C GLU A 205 6.72 -18.33 1.90
N PHE A 206 6.15 -19.53 1.99
CA PHE A 206 5.08 -19.83 2.96
C PHE A 206 5.61 -20.23 4.34
N THR A 207 6.73 -20.96 4.38
CA THR A 207 7.28 -21.51 5.63
C THR A 207 7.61 -20.45 6.67
N PRO A 208 8.31 -19.33 6.35
CA PRO A 208 8.63 -18.30 7.34
C PRO A 208 7.38 -17.68 7.96
N VAL A 209 6.31 -17.51 7.18
CA VAL A 209 5.03 -16.94 7.63
C VAL A 209 4.41 -17.82 8.71
N ALA A 210 4.33 -19.14 8.46
CA ALA A 210 3.77 -20.10 9.40
C ALA A 210 4.65 -20.30 10.66
N GLU A 211 5.97 -20.33 10.51
CA GLU A 211 6.92 -20.46 11.63
C GLU A 211 6.89 -19.26 12.60
N ASN A 212 6.52 -18.08 12.08
CA ASN A 212 6.37 -16.86 12.88
C ASN A 212 4.91 -16.56 13.29
N SER A 213 3.98 -17.48 13.01
CA SER A 213 2.58 -17.35 13.42
C SER A 213 1.87 -16.12 12.87
N VAL A 214 2.24 -15.63 11.67
CA VAL A 214 1.59 -14.47 11.07
C VAL A 214 0.20 -14.86 10.58
N ALA A 215 -0.86 -14.24 11.09
CA ALA A 215 -2.21 -14.54 10.62
C ALA A 215 -2.42 -14.02 9.19
N VAL A 216 -3.10 -14.80 8.33
CA VAL A 216 -3.30 -14.43 6.92
C VAL A 216 -4.77 -14.57 6.54
N TYR A 217 -5.32 -13.48 6.01
CA TYR A 217 -6.62 -13.49 5.34
C TYR A 217 -6.44 -13.31 3.84
N ILE A 218 -6.91 -14.28 3.05
CA ILE A 218 -6.84 -14.22 1.58
C ILE A 218 -8.23 -13.85 1.05
N PHE A 219 -8.31 -12.82 0.21
CA PHE A 219 -9.51 -12.41 -0.48
C PHE A 219 -9.28 -12.34 -1.99
N MET A 220 -10.11 -13.06 -2.77
CA MET A 220 -10.02 -13.08 -4.23
C MET A 220 -11.39 -13.36 -4.81
N ALA A 221 -11.85 -12.58 -5.77
CA ALA A 221 -13.09 -12.92 -6.50
C ALA A 221 -12.98 -14.28 -7.17
N GLU A 222 -14.06 -15.10 -7.13
CA GLU A 222 -14.10 -16.38 -7.83
C GLU A 222 -13.75 -16.22 -9.32
N ASN A 223 -14.24 -15.15 -9.92
CA ASN A 223 -14.06 -14.82 -11.33
C ASN A 223 -13.17 -13.60 -11.55
N ASP A 224 -12.11 -13.45 -10.73
CA ASP A 224 -11.07 -12.43 -10.97
C ASP A 224 -10.46 -12.62 -12.36
N GLU A 225 -10.55 -11.58 -13.20
CA GLU A 225 -10.15 -11.66 -14.61
C GLU A 225 -8.64 -11.59 -14.81
N TYR A 226 -7.90 -11.17 -13.80
CA TYR A 226 -6.46 -10.96 -13.91
C TYR A 226 -5.66 -12.15 -13.36
N TYR A 227 -5.91 -12.54 -12.10
CA TYR A 227 -5.18 -13.62 -11.45
C TYR A 227 -5.95 -14.96 -11.48
N GLY A 228 -7.28 -14.90 -11.34
CA GLY A 228 -8.12 -16.07 -11.13
C GLY A 228 -8.04 -16.62 -9.70
N SER A 229 -9.15 -17.12 -9.18
CA SER A 229 -9.24 -17.62 -7.80
C SER A 229 -8.38 -18.85 -7.51
N GLU A 230 -7.97 -19.61 -8.53
CA GLU A 230 -7.10 -20.78 -8.35
C GLU A 230 -5.77 -20.41 -7.67
N ARG A 231 -5.22 -19.22 -7.94
CA ARG A 231 -3.99 -18.75 -7.29
C ARG A 231 -4.17 -18.54 -5.80
N ALA A 232 -5.29 -17.96 -5.39
CA ALA A 232 -5.65 -17.76 -3.99
C ALA A 232 -5.86 -19.09 -3.26
N LEU A 233 -6.56 -20.04 -3.88
CA LEU A 233 -6.78 -21.39 -3.34
C LEU A 233 -5.46 -22.16 -3.18
N ASN A 234 -4.53 -22.01 -4.13
CA ASN A 234 -3.20 -22.61 -4.05
C ASN A 234 -2.36 -21.98 -2.94
N ALA A 235 -2.39 -20.65 -2.78
CA ALA A 235 -1.71 -19.97 -1.70
C ALA A 235 -2.25 -20.39 -0.33
N TYR A 236 -3.57 -20.44 -0.17
CA TYR A 236 -4.23 -20.95 1.03
C TYR A 236 -3.79 -22.38 1.37
N SER A 237 -3.81 -23.28 0.39
CA SER A 237 -3.42 -24.68 0.60
C SER A 237 -1.95 -24.81 0.99
N SER A 238 -1.08 -23.98 0.41
CA SER A 238 0.36 -23.97 0.70
C SER A 238 0.65 -23.42 2.09
N LEU A 239 -0.02 -22.32 2.49
CA LEU A 239 0.05 -21.77 3.84
C LEU A 239 -0.45 -22.79 4.86
N ARG A 240 -1.61 -23.42 4.63
CA ARG A 240 -2.14 -24.46 5.52
C ARG A 240 -1.14 -25.58 5.74
N THR A 241 -0.52 -26.05 4.65
CA THR A 241 0.53 -27.08 4.73
C THR A 241 1.75 -26.58 5.52
N ALA A 242 2.14 -25.32 5.37
CA ALA A 242 3.24 -24.73 6.11
C ALA A 242 2.93 -24.65 7.61
N TYR A 243 1.72 -24.26 8.02
CA TYR A 243 1.29 -24.28 9.42
C TYR A 243 1.24 -25.70 10.00
N GLU A 244 0.70 -26.67 9.25
CA GLU A 244 0.71 -28.08 9.65
C GLU A 244 2.14 -28.59 9.89
N ASN A 245 3.09 -28.24 9.02
CA ASN A 245 4.51 -28.58 9.15
C ASN A 245 5.18 -27.87 10.34
N ALA A 246 4.73 -26.67 10.70
CA ALA A 246 5.13 -25.95 11.90
C ALA A 246 4.49 -26.47 13.19
N GLY A 247 3.66 -27.52 13.09
CA GLY A 247 3.07 -28.24 14.22
C GLY A 247 1.75 -27.69 14.73
N TRP A 248 1.05 -26.89 13.92
CA TRP A 248 -0.28 -26.37 14.25
C TRP A 248 -1.35 -27.44 14.01
N THR A 249 -2.34 -27.50 14.87
CA THR A 249 -3.55 -28.32 14.66
C THR A 249 -4.50 -27.62 13.67
N ALA A 250 -5.43 -28.39 13.07
CA ALA A 250 -6.41 -27.84 12.15
C ALA A 250 -7.25 -26.71 12.80
N ASP A 251 -7.66 -26.88 14.05
CA ASP A 251 -8.46 -25.89 14.78
C ASP A 251 -7.66 -24.59 15.04
N GLU A 252 -6.36 -24.70 15.36
CA GLU A 252 -5.48 -23.53 15.52
C GLU A 252 -5.26 -22.83 14.18
N ILE A 253 -5.03 -23.56 13.07
CA ILE A 253 -4.87 -22.98 11.73
C ILE A 253 -6.12 -22.21 11.34
N ASP A 254 -7.30 -22.73 11.60
CA ASP A 254 -8.57 -22.09 11.26
C ASP A 254 -8.78 -20.76 12.02
N THR A 255 -8.01 -20.47 13.08
CA THR A 255 -8.03 -19.16 13.76
C THR A 255 -7.11 -18.13 13.08
N VAL A 256 -6.05 -18.54 12.38
CA VAL A 256 -5.03 -17.64 11.84
C VAL A 256 -4.96 -17.65 10.31
N LEU A 257 -5.69 -18.52 9.63
CA LEU A 257 -5.68 -18.62 8.17
C LEU A 257 -7.12 -18.68 7.63
N GLN A 258 -7.49 -17.64 6.91
CA GLN A 258 -8.80 -17.52 6.30
C GLN A 258 -8.70 -17.31 4.77
N ILE A 259 -9.73 -17.73 4.05
CA ILE A 259 -9.90 -17.42 2.63
C ILE A 259 -11.35 -17.14 2.32
N GLN A 260 -11.57 -16.13 1.51
CA GLN A 260 -12.86 -15.82 0.92
C GLN A 260 -12.72 -15.65 -0.59
N THR A 261 -13.49 -16.46 -1.34
CA THR A 261 -13.55 -16.38 -2.82
C THR A 261 -15.00 -16.13 -3.25
N PRO A 262 -15.52 -14.90 -3.06
CA PRO A 262 -16.92 -14.61 -3.31
C PRO A 262 -17.25 -14.69 -4.81
N ASP A 263 -18.49 -15.12 -5.08
CA ASP A 263 -19.04 -15.23 -6.42
C ASP A 263 -19.58 -13.88 -6.97
N ASN A 264 -20.09 -13.91 -8.20
CA ASN A 264 -20.63 -12.73 -8.86
C ASN A 264 -21.88 -12.16 -8.18
N GLU A 265 -22.68 -12.99 -7.49
CA GLU A 265 -23.87 -12.54 -6.78
C GLU A 265 -23.50 -11.72 -5.55
N TRP A 266 -22.51 -12.17 -4.79
CA TRP A 266 -21.93 -11.43 -3.66
C TRP A 266 -21.42 -10.04 -4.09
N PHE A 267 -20.71 -9.98 -5.23
CA PHE A 267 -20.22 -8.71 -5.79
C PHE A 267 -21.35 -7.80 -6.28
N ALA A 268 -22.39 -8.38 -6.91
CA ALA A 268 -23.53 -7.62 -7.39
C ALA A 268 -24.32 -6.95 -6.25
N GLU A 269 -24.44 -7.60 -5.09
CA GLU A 269 -25.04 -7.02 -3.89
C GLU A 269 -24.29 -5.78 -3.38
N ARG A 270 -22.97 -5.67 -3.70
CA ARG A 270 -22.09 -4.54 -3.38
C ARG A 270 -21.91 -3.55 -4.53
N GLY A 271 -22.76 -3.67 -5.57
CA GLY A 271 -22.79 -2.77 -6.73
C GLY A 271 -21.68 -3.05 -7.76
N VAL A 272 -20.95 -4.14 -7.66
CA VAL A 272 -19.91 -4.55 -8.61
C VAL A 272 -20.47 -5.56 -9.60
N THR A 273 -20.44 -5.20 -10.89
CA THR A 273 -20.92 -6.07 -11.99
C THR A 273 -19.87 -6.09 -13.09
N GLY A 274 -19.02 -7.11 -13.11
CA GLY A 274 -17.84 -7.20 -13.99
C GLY A 274 -16.64 -6.42 -13.46
N ASN A 275 -15.48 -6.64 -14.09
CA ASN A 275 -14.19 -6.18 -13.56
C ASN A 275 -14.03 -6.55 -12.07
N TYR A 276 -14.13 -7.83 -11.79
CA TYR A 276 -14.06 -8.34 -10.41
C TYR A 276 -12.69 -8.19 -9.79
N HIS A 277 -11.64 -8.09 -10.62
CA HIS A 277 -10.31 -7.72 -10.14
C HIS A 277 -10.31 -6.31 -9.54
N GLY A 278 -10.68 -5.28 -10.32
CA GLY A 278 -10.74 -3.90 -9.81
C GLY A 278 -11.83 -3.70 -8.75
N GLY A 279 -12.96 -4.39 -8.90
CA GLY A 279 -14.08 -4.37 -7.95
C GLY A 279 -13.76 -5.07 -6.63
N GLY A 280 -12.71 -5.90 -6.55
CA GLY A 280 -12.27 -6.56 -5.33
C GLY A 280 -11.90 -5.59 -4.19
N ASN A 281 -11.69 -4.30 -4.48
CA ASN A 281 -11.50 -3.25 -3.46
C ASN A 281 -12.67 -3.16 -2.46
N VAL A 282 -13.84 -3.74 -2.74
CA VAL A 282 -14.93 -3.85 -1.76
C VAL A 282 -14.55 -4.63 -0.50
N VAL A 283 -13.45 -5.40 -0.51
CA VAL A 283 -12.90 -6.05 0.69
C VAL A 283 -12.59 -5.06 1.80
N PHE A 284 -12.25 -3.83 1.45
CA PHE A 284 -11.96 -2.75 2.40
C PHE A 284 -13.21 -2.08 3.00
N ASP A 285 -14.40 -2.49 2.54
CA ASP A 285 -15.69 -2.11 3.13
C ASP A 285 -16.26 -3.22 4.05
N GLU A 286 -15.59 -4.40 4.10
CA GLU A 286 -16.02 -5.57 4.88
C GLU A 286 -15.48 -5.49 6.31
N THR A 287 -16.24 -4.89 7.21
CA THR A 287 -15.85 -4.66 8.61
C THR A 287 -15.38 -5.94 9.31
N ASP A 288 -16.05 -7.06 9.08
CA ASP A 288 -15.70 -8.35 9.70
C ASP A 288 -14.27 -8.79 9.31
N ILE A 289 -13.83 -8.50 8.08
CA ILE A 289 -12.46 -8.80 7.63
C ILE A 289 -11.45 -7.86 8.29
N LEU A 290 -11.77 -6.56 8.33
CA LEU A 290 -10.88 -5.58 8.95
C LEU A 290 -10.71 -5.85 10.46
N GLU A 291 -11.82 -6.13 11.17
CA GLU A 291 -11.81 -6.52 12.59
C GLU A 291 -11.03 -7.81 12.81
N TRP A 292 -11.16 -8.79 11.91
CA TRP A 292 -10.39 -10.03 12.00
C TRP A 292 -8.87 -9.76 11.92
N ILE A 293 -8.41 -8.89 11.03
CA ILE A 293 -6.99 -8.53 10.89
C ILE A 293 -6.47 -7.91 12.20
N VAL A 294 -7.17 -6.90 12.72
CA VAL A 294 -6.69 -6.15 13.89
C VAL A 294 -6.89 -6.89 15.23
N ALA A 295 -7.58 -8.02 15.22
CA ALA A 295 -7.75 -8.88 16.39
C ALA A 295 -6.52 -9.75 16.71
N HIS A 296 -5.51 -9.77 15.81
CA HIS A 296 -4.32 -10.61 15.98
C HIS A 296 -3.15 -9.82 16.60
N ASP A 297 -2.38 -10.49 17.42
CA ASP A 297 -1.10 -10.03 17.95
C ASP A 297 0.05 -10.97 17.55
N LYS A 298 1.28 -10.47 17.56
CA LYS A 298 2.45 -11.29 17.20
C LYS A 298 2.66 -12.43 18.17
N GLY A 299 2.85 -13.63 17.60
CA GLY A 299 3.14 -14.83 18.37
C GLY A 299 1.94 -15.38 19.14
N GLY A 300 0.75 -14.92 18.83
CA GLY A 300 -0.50 -15.50 19.31
C GLY A 300 -0.65 -16.94 18.83
N LYS A 301 -0.67 -17.91 19.78
CA LYS A 301 -1.13 -19.29 19.59
C LYS A 301 -2.37 -19.50 20.39
#